data_da42609e5f6f75de308e070e57baf65c
#
_entry.id   da42609e5f6f75de308e070e57baf65c
#
_cell.length_a   1.000
_cell.length_b   1.000
_cell.length_c   1.000
_cell.angle_alpha   90.00
_cell.angle_beta   90.00
_cell.angle_gamma   90.00
#
_symmetry.space_group_name_H-M   'P 1'
#
loop_
_entity.id
_entity.type
_entity.pdbx_description
1 polymer ?
#
loop_
_entity_poly.entity_id
_entity_poly.type
_entity_poly.pdbx_seq_one_letter_code
_entity_poly.pdbx_strand_id
1 'polypeptide(L)'
;MSEEKNQGNAASLNLSDLADFQFGPAWARPGSASSPAYTERPARDPRAPRRREGGERRPFNRDRRDSGDAPRGKGERPQKRDSRRELKPQRELPAPAEGFRVELRPANSILELFAANIQKQKRALPLIDLARVVMGDKARYDLVFMKLENGPMLIHSTKGDQACWLTEAEALAYLWKAPWFSELYTREEIEVEAPKGNFNAVAVCSLGGELIGPVTWHGYQAALMNLYRNKYSTMPLDVFKNRISVDKTEETVAAWVQAASHKTVWKPTREGAADTVLEDARAVEADFQANHYASVYEVVDKVFINGSTPRAVLSPGIAAHVAILSDKTRRFPQMLIPNLCHGMARHHMPIYKWHGNHFTGPSRVRALPADTVLADRMMAIMNWAKENSGKKADIMFAELSGVSAGEDEASRQAATDAHAPYVADMIWLLEQGYIVVTSDNAVWFPKGDLAPEPVTKPQPRKGGNKKGKKAPAPKKDEQPKA
;
A
#
# COMPACT_ATOMS: atom_id res chain seq x y z
N MET A 1 -4.06 43.03 -9.21
CA MET A 1 -3.84 42.63 -7.81
C MET A 1 -5.04 41.78 -7.40
N SER A 2 -4.92 40.50 -7.45
CA SER A 2 -5.79 39.52 -6.79
C SER A 2 -5.02 38.19 -6.83
N GLU A 3 -4.41 37.84 -5.70
CA GLU A 3 -3.74 36.57 -5.48
C GLU A 3 -4.80 35.49 -5.31
N GLU A 4 -5.01 34.67 -6.33
CA GLU A 4 -5.72 33.39 -6.16
C GLU A 4 -4.74 32.34 -5.64
N LYS A 5 -4.88 32.04 -4.36
CA LYS A 5 -4.23 30.92 -3.68
C LYS A 5 -4.74 29.61 -4.27
N ASN A 6 -3.86 28.93 -4.97
CA ASN A 6 -4.00 27.55 -5.38
C ASN A 6 -3.97 26.66 -4.13
N GLN A 7 -5.14 26.33 -3.57
CA GLN A 7 -5.30 25.34 -2.50
C GLN A 7 -5.31 23.95 -3.15
N GLY A 8 -4.13 23.36 -3.22
CA GLY A 8 -3.99 21.94 -3.47
C GLY A 8 -4.83 21.14 -2.46
N ASN A 9 -5.65 20.27 -3.00
CA ASN A 9 -6.56 19.37 -2.29
C ASN A 9 -5.75 18.32 -1.50
N ALA A 10 -5.07 18.75 -0.43
CA ALA A 10 -4.58 17.88 0.61
C ALA A 10 -5.84 17.45 1.38
N ALA A 11 -6.25 16.21 1.22
CA ALA A 11 -7.27 15.59 2.06
C ALA A 11 -6.88 15.88 3.52
N SER A 12 -7.56 16.84 4.14
CA SER A 12 -7.36 17.23 5.53
C SER A 12 -7.78 16.03 6.38
N LEU A 13 -6.80 15.21 6.77
CA LEU A 13 -6.99 14.19 7.79
C LEU A 13 -7.39 14.93 9.07
N ASN A 14 -8.67 14.89 9.40
CA ASN A 14 -9.18 15.47 10.62
C ASN A 14 -8.52 14.77 11.82
N LEU A 15 -7.99 15.54 12.76
CA LEU A 15 -7.46 15.06 14.04
C LEU A 15 -8.50 14.25 14.83
N SER A 16 -9.80 14.47 14.59
CA SER A 16 -10.91 13.66 15.12
C SER A 16 -10.87 12.22 14.65
N ASP A 17 -10.42 11.95 13.42
CA ASP A 17 -10.34 10.57 12.88
C ASP A 17 -9.26 9.73 13.60
N LEU A 18 -8.25 10.39 14.19
CA LEU A 18 -7.23 9.73 15.01
C LEU A 18 -7.64 9.62 16.49
N ALA A 19 -8.52 10.48 16.98
CA ALA A 19 -9.08 10.36 18.33
C ALA A 19 -10.02 9.15 18.46
N ASP A 20 -10.72 8.79 17.36
CA ASP A 20 -11.60 7.62 17.26
C ASP A 20 -10.84 6.33 16.93
N PHE A 21 -9.53 6.40 16.67
CA PHE A 21 -8.69 5.20 16.48
C PHE A 21 -8.52 4.47 17.83
N GLN A 22 -9.46 3.59 18.12
CA GLN A 22 -9.30 2.60 19.17
C GLN A 22 -8.28 1.57 18.71
N PHE A 23 -7.07 1.61 19.28
CA PHE A 23 -6.00 0.64 19.08
C PHE A 23 -6.37 -0.70 19.74
N GLY A 24 -7.24 -1.45 19.08
CA GLY A 24 -7.64 -2.78 19.51
C GLY A 24 -8.21 -3.58 18.35
N PRO A 25 -8.14 -4.92 18.41
CA PRO A 25 -8.79 -5.75 17.41
C PRO A 25 -10.29 -5.46 17.37
N ALA A 26 -10.92 -5.59 16.19
CA ALA A 26 -12.32 -5.21 15.95
C ALA A 26 -13.34 -5.84 16.94
N TRP A 27 -13.00 -6.99 17.54
CA TRP A 27 -13.81 -7.67 18.56
C TRP A 27 -13.75 -7.04 19.97
N ALA A 28 -12.76 -6.18 20.23
CA ALA A 28 -12.58 -5.51 21.53
C ALA A 28 -13.24 -4.11 21.59
N ARG A 29 -13.99 -3.71 20.56
CA ARG A 29 -14.67 -2.41 20.50
C ARG A 29 -15.95 -2.46 21.34
N PRO A 30 -16.18 -1.52 22.29
CA PRO A 30 -17.45 -1.41 22.98
C PRO A 30 -18.55 -1.06 21.97
N GLY A 31 -19.51 -1.94 21.75
CA GLY A 31 -20.62 -1.77 20.78
C GLY A 31 -20.73 -2.82 19.70
N SER A 32 -19.76 -3.74 19.51
CA SER A 32 -19.97 -4.93 18.66
C SER A 32 -20.76 -6.00 19.42
N ALA A 33 -22.04 -5.76 19.60
CA ALA A 33 -22.98 -6.77 20.10
C ALA A 33 -23.09 -7.89 19.07
N SER A 34 -22.94 -9.12 19.57
CA SER A 34 -23.12 -10.42 18.93
C SER A 34 -21.88 -11.11 18.35
N SER A 35 -21.01 -11.58 19.26
CA SER A 35 -20.33 -12.86 19.01
C SER A 35 -20.98 -13.92 19.87
N PRO A 36 -21.29 -15.12 19.33
CA PRO A 36 -21.82 -16.21 20.12
C PRO A 36 -20.80 -16.60 21.18
N ALA A 37 -21.27 -16.77 22.43
CA ALA A 37 -20.46 -17.16 23.58
C ALA A 37 -19.58 -18.36 23.24
N TYR A 38 -18.28 -18.18 23.33
CA TYR A 38 -17.31 -19.26 23.19
C TYR A 38 -17.37 -20.07 24.50
N THR A 39 -18.05 -21.22 24.46
CA THR A 39 -17.98 -22.20 25.53
C THR A 39 -16.59 -22.78 25.54
N GLU A 40 -15.87 -22.60 26.62
CA GLU A 40 -14.57 -23.21 26.87
C GLU A 40 -14.69 -24.73 26.72
N ARG A 41 -14.02 -25.30 25.75
CA ARG A 41 -13.80 -26.76 25.69
C ARG A 41 -12.77 -27.12 26.77
N PRO A 42 -13.07 -28.07 27.63
CA PRO A 42 -12.09 -28.52 28.63
C PRO A 42 -10.83 -29.07 27.95
N ALA A 43 -9.67 -28.75 28.51
CA ALA A 43 -8.36 -29.15 28.04
C ALA A 43 -8.30 -30.70 27.87
N ARG A 44 -7.96 -31.16 26.66
CA ARG A 44 -7.78 -32.58 26.36
C ARG A 44 -6.48 -33.06 26.97
N ASP A 45 -6.61 -34.06 27.86
CA ASP A 45 -5.50 -34.82 28.40
C ASP A 45 -4.85 -35.66 27.27
N PRO A 46 -3.52 -35.57 27.03
CA PRO A 46 -2.86 -36.26 25.91
C PRO A 46 -2.67 -37.78 26.13
N ARG A 47 -3.16 -38.35 27.22
CA ARG A 47 -2.92 -39.78 27.59
C ARG A 47 -4.15 -40.70 27.55
N ALA A 48 -5.32 -40.27 27.08
CA ALA A 48 -6.49 -41.13 27.00
C ALA A 48 -6.52 -41.99 25.72
N PRO A 49 -6.69 -43.32 25.78
CA PRO A 49 -6.76 -44.16 24.59
C PRO A 49 -8.07 -43.92 23.83
N ARG A 50 -7.99 -43.86 22.51
CA ARG A 50 -9.13 -43.68 21.60
C ARG A 50 -10.09 -44.88 21.71
N ARG A 51 -11.19 -44.74 22.43
CA ARG A 51 -12.32 -45.65 22.39
C ARG A 51 -13.12 -45.38 21.12
N ARG A 52 -13.17 -46.34 20.20
CA ARG A 52 -14.05 -46.37 19.05
C ARG A 52 -15.45 -46.67 19.56
N GLU A 53 -16.32 -45.72 19.63
CA GLU A 53 -17.75 -45.94 19.78
C GLU A 53 -18.35 -46.27 18.42
N GLY A 54 -18.97 -47.48 18.36
CA GLY A 54 -19.62 -48.00 17.18
C GLY A 54 -20.92 -47.23 16.89
N GLY A 55 -21.06 -46.76 15.66
CA GLY A 55 -22.29 -46.20 15.18
C GLY A 55 -23.38 -47.26 15.05
N GLU A 56 -24.49 -47.03 15.73
CA GLU A 56 -25.70 -47.82 15.61
C GLU A 56 -26.24 -47.81 14.19
N ARG A 57 -26.34 -49.03 13.61
CA ARG A 57 -27.03 -49.28 12.34
C ARG A 57 -28.53 -49.25 12.59
N ARG A 58 -29.25 -48.30 12.01
CA ARG A 58 -30.73 -48.34 11.94
C ARG A 58 -31.15 -49.52 11.06
N PRO A 59 -32.18 -50.34 11.49
CA PRO A 59 -32.64 -51.48 10.75
C PRO A 59 -33.39 -51.08 9.49
N PHE A 60 -33.08 -51.76 8.42
CA PHE A 60 -33.70 -51.66 7.10
C PHE A 60 -35.04 -52.40 7.17
N ASN A 61 -36.17 -51.72 7.06
CA ASN A 61 -37.50 -52.31 7.00
C ASN A 61 -37.76 -52.81 5.58
N ARG A 62 -37.79 -54.10 5.42
CA ARG A 62 -38.17 -54.81 4.21
C ARG A 62 -39.63 -55.24 4.41
N ASP A 63 -40.56 -54.59 3.66
CA ASP A 63 -41.79 -55.25 3.21
C ASP A 63 -42.66 -54.24 2.42
N ARG A 64 -42.84 -54.50 1.12
CA ARG A 64 -44.10 -54.56 0.38
C ARG A 64 -43.84 -54.64 -1.13
N ARG A 65 -43.97 -55.84 -1.61
CA ARG A 65 -44.81 -56.41 -2.71
C ARG A 65 -45.12 -55.44 -3.87
N ASP A 66 -44.51 -55.79 -4.99
CA ASP A 66 -45.17 -56.43 -6.14
C ASP A 66 -46.32 -55.69 -6.78
N SER A 67 -46.11 -55.17 -7.94
CA SER A 67 -46.89 -55.27 -9.19
C SER A 67 -46.49 -54.22 -10.23
N GLY A 68 -46.34 -54.63 -11.49
CA GLY A 68 -46.47 -53.71 -12.65
C GLY A 68 -45.27 -53.54 -13.55
N ASP A 69 -45.17 -54.43 -14.48
CA ASP A 69 -44.36 -54.42 -15.68
C ASP A 69 -44.62 -53.19 -16.57
N ALA A 70 -43.61 -52.40 -16.84
CA ALA A 70 -43.53 -51.45 -17.97
C ALA A 70 -42.09 -51.10 -18.29
N PRO A 71 -41.66 -51.08 -19.58
CA PRO A 71 -40.28 -50.90 -19.96
C PRO A 71 -39.83 -49.44 -19.80
N ARG A 72 -38.86 -49.21 -18.90
CA ARG A 72 -38.24 -47.89 -18.72
C ARG A 72 -37.16 -47.66 -19.75
N GLY A 73 -37.36 -46.63 -20.57
CA GLY A 73 -36.36 -46.00 -21.39
C GLY A 73 -35.17 -45.56 -20.58
N LYS A 74 -33.96 -45.74 -21.14
CA LYS A 74 -32.71 -45.25 -20.59
C LYS A 74 -32.72 -43.73 -20.54
N GLY A 75 -33.14 -43.17 -19.40
CA GLY A 75 -32.91 -41.78 -19.09
C GLY A 75 -31.47 -41.59 -18.64
N GLU A 76 -30.71 -40.84 -19.43
CA GLU A 76 -29.38 -40.34 -19.02
C GLU A 76 -29.54 -39.54 -17.73
N ARG A 77 -28.81 -39.96 -16.69
CA ARG A 77 -28.65 -39.17 -15.48
C ARG A 77 -27.99 -37.85 -15.86
N PRO A 78 -28.56 -36.70 -15.48
CA PRO A 78 -27.87 -35.44 -15.65
C PRO A 78 -26.57 -35.49 -14.84
N GLN A 79 -25.44 -35.49 -15.54
CA GLN A 79 -24.14 -35.28 -14.92
C GLN A 79 -24.23 -33.94 -14.16
N LYS A 80 -24.09 -33.99 -12.83
CA LYS A 80 -23.78 -32.82 -12.04
C LYS A 80 -22.56 -32.16 -12.69
N ARG A 81 -22.78 -31.10 -13.43
CA ARG A 81 -21.72 -30.19 -13.83
C ARG A 81 -21.09 -29.72 -12.53
N ASP A 82 -19.96 -30.31 -12.18
CA ASP A 82 -19.02 -29.69 -11.25
C ASP A 82 -18.74 -28.31 -11.85
N SER A 83 -19.41 -27.32 -11.30
CA SER A 83 -19.01 -25.93 -11.50
C SER A 83 -17.68 -25.74 -10.77
N ARG A 84 -16.61 -26.35 -11.30
CA ARG A 84 -15.27 -25.84 -11.06
C ARG A 84 -15.36 -24.37 -11.45
N ARG A 85 -15.50 -23.50 -10.44
CA ARG A 85 -15.16 -22.09 -10.60
C ARG A 85 -13.77 -22.10 -11.24
N GLU A 86 -13.71 -21.86 -12.53
CA GLU A 86 -12.47 -21.52 -13.20
C GLU A 86 -11.92 -20.34 -12.41
N LEU A 87 -10.94 -20.63 -11.56
CA LEU A 87 -10.14 -19.62 -10.92
C LEU A 87 -9.60 -18.80 -12.09
N LYS A 88 -10.15 -17.59 -12.26
CA LYS A 88 -9.61 -16.64 -13.22
C LYS A 88 -8.11 -16.66 -13.04
N PRO A 89 -7.32 -16.87 -14.09
CA PRO A 89 -5.87 -16.93 -13.96
C PRO A 89 -5.46 -15.68 -13.19
N GLN A 90 -4.87 -15.86 -12.02
CA GLN A 90 -4.30 -14.76 -11.28
C GLN A 90 -3.30 -14.13 -12.25
N ARG A 91 -3.53 -12.88 -12.63
CA ARG A 91 -2.56 -12.13 -13.43
C ARG A 91 -1.25 -12.20 -12.66
N GLU A 92 -0.31 -12.97 -13.17
CA GLU A 92 1.03 -13.04 -12.61
C GLU A 92 1.57 -11.61 -12.59
N LEU A 93 2.01 -11.17 -11.41
CA LEU A 93 2.66 -9.88 -11.32
C LEU A 93 3.95 -9.98 -12.14
N PRO A 94 4.29 -8.95 -12.92
CA PRO A 94 5.57 -8.91 -13.60
C PRO A 94 6.70 -9.06 -12.57
N ALA A 95 7.84 -9.57 -13.01
CA ALA A 95 9.00 -9.68 -12.16
C ALA A 95 9.41 -8.29 -11.65
N PRO A 96 9.82 -8.16 -10.37
CA PRO A 96 10.31 -6.89 -9.85
C PRO A 96 11.60 -6.50 -10.58
N ALA A 97 11.77 -5.21 -10.85
CA ALA A 97 12.96 -4.70 -11.54
C ALA A 97 14.22 -4.89 -10.66
N GLU A 98 15.28 -5.42 -11.24
CA GLU A 98 16.56 -5.60 -10.55
C GLU A 98 17.37 -4.30 -10.54
N GLY A 99 18.37 -4.20 -9.67
CA GLY A 99 19.28 -3.06 -9.62
C GLY A 99 18.81 -1.90 -8.74
N PHE A 100 17.81 -2.12 -7.88
CA PHE A 100 17.34 -1.13 -6.92
C PHE A 100 17.40 -1.62 -5.47
N ARG A 101 17.74 -0.69 -4.59
CA ARG A 101 17.44 -0.81 -3.17
C ARG A 101 16.12 -0.11 -2.90
N VAL A 102 15.14 -0.84 -2.42
CA VAL A 102 13.80 -0.31 -2.15
C VAL A 102 13.53 -0.34 -0.66
N GLU A 103 13.15 0.79 -0.10
CA GLU A 103 12.79 0.94 1.32
C GLU A 103 11.37 1.51 1.43
N LEU A 104 10.57 0.94 2.32
CA LEU A 104 9.27 1.49 2.68
C LEU A 104 9.45 2.40 3.89
N ARG A 105 9.00 3.65 3.78
CA ARG A 105 9.10 4.66 4.83
C ARG A 105 7.72 5.24 5.14
N PRO A 106 7.40 5.56 6.39
CA PRO A 106 6.20 6.32 6.70
C PRO A 106 6.26 7.69 6.02
N ALA A 107 5.14 8.16 5.49
CA ALA A 107 5.01 9.51 4.95
C ALA A 107 5.25 10.55 6.07
N ASN A 108 5.85 11.70 5.72
CA ASN A 108 6.17 12.71 6.72
C ASN A 108 4.94 13.27 7.41
N SER A 109 3.84 13.45 6.68
CA SER A 109 2.56 13.91 7.22
C SER A 109 2.02 13.02 8.34
N ILE A 110 2.12 11.68 8.20
CA ILE A 110 1.66 10.77 9.26
C ILE A 110 2.58 10.79 10.47
N LEU A 111 3.89 11.01 10.29
CA LEU A 111 4.84 11.15 11.39
C LEU A 111 4.54 12.41 12.21
N GLU A 112 4.24 13.52 11.56
CA GLU A 112 3.80 14.78 12.20
C GLU A 112 2.53 14.59 13.00
N LEU A 113 1.54 13.90 12.42
CA LEU A 113 0.29 13.57 13.11
C LEU A 113 0.52 12.68 14.34
N PHE A 114 1.40 11.68 14.24
CA PHE A 114 1.77 10.85 15.38
C PHE A 114 2.45 11.67 16.48
N ALA A 115 3.41 12.51 16.12
CA ALA A 115 4.10 13.37 17.08
C ALA A 115 3.11 14.32 17.79
N ALA A 116 2.26 15.00 17.03
CA ALA A 116 1.24 15.91 17.59
C ALA A 116 0.25 15.17 18.52
N ASN A 117 -0.20 13.99 18.12
CA ASN A 117 -1.13 13.19 18.91
C ASN A 117 -0.50 12.70 20.22
N ILE A 118 0.73 12.19 20.19
CA ILE A 118 1.48 11.75 21.37
C ILE A 118 1.68 12.93 22.33
N GLN A 119 2.05 14.10 21.81
CA GLN A 119 2.22 15.30 22.60
C GLN A 119 0.90 15.80 23.21
N LYS A 120 -0.20 15.69 22.49
CA LYS A 120 -1.54 16.07 22.99
C LYS A 120 -2.05 15.10 24.06
N GLN A 121 -1.97 13.80 23.79
CA GLN A 121 -2.51 12.77 24.69
C GLN A 121 -1.59 12.44 25.87
N LYS A 122 -0.31 12.83 25.81
CA LYS A 122 0.73 12.51 26.80
C LYS A 122 0.87 11.01 27.08
N ARG A 123 0.60 10.17 26.06
CA ARG A 123 0.66 8.69 26.16
C ARG A 123 1.81 8.12 25.36
N ALA A 124 2.40 7.07 25.89
CA ALA A 124 3.39 6.29 25.18
C ALA A 124 2.72 5.24 24.29
N LEU A 125 3.15 5.17 23.04
CA LEU A 125 2.62 4.24 22.02
C LEU A 125 3.68 3.23 21.59
N PRO A 126 3.32 1.94 21.49
CA PRO A 126 4.21 0.95 20.88
C PRO A 126 4.41 1.25 19.39
N LEU A 127 5.66 1.24 18.91
CA LEU A 127 5.95 1.48 17.50
C LEU A 127 5.34 0.43 16.57
N ILE A 128 5.08 -0.78 17.08
CA ILE A 128 4.40 -1.82 16.29
C ILE A 128 2.96 -1.45 15.95
N ASP A 129 2.26 -0.76 16.84
CA ASP A 129 0.89 -0.31 16.60
C ASP A 129 0.88 0.87 15.63
N LEU A 130 1.83 1.79 15.74
CA LEU A 130 2.03 2.83 14.74
C LEU A 130 2.35 2.25 13.37
N ALA A 131 3.18 1.20 13.30
CA ALA A 131 3.48 0.48 12.06
C ALA A 131 2.20 -0.12 11.43
N ARG A 132 1.31 -0.69 12.25
CA ARG A 132 0.02 -1.22 11.77
C ARG A 132 -0.88 -0.12 11.22
N VAL A 133 -0.91 1.04 11.89
CA VAL A 133 -1.68 2.21 11.44
C VAL A 133 -1.15 2.73 10.11
N VAL A 134 0.17 2.83 9.93
CA VAL A 134 0.79 3.22 8.67
C VAL A 134 0.39 2.25 7.56
N MET A 135 0.50 0.94 7.80
CA MET A 135 0.20 -0.09 6.80
C MET A 135 -1.31 -0.28 6.54
N GLY A 136 -2.18 0.37 7.32
CA GLY A 136 -3.64 0.34 7.14
C GLY A 136 -4.10 1.08 5.88
N ASP A 137 -3.38 2.10 5.46
CA ASP A 137 -3.69 2.90 4.28
C ASP A 137 -2.43 3.13 3.43
N LYS A 138 -2.60 3.04 2.12
CA LYS A 138 -1.51 3.19 1.15
C LYS A 138 -0.96 4.62 1.07
N ALA A 139 -1.79 5.62 1.34
CA ALA A 139 -1.39 7.02 1.33
C ALA A 139 -0.43 7.39 2.49
N ARG A 140 -0.32 6.54 3.51
CA ARG A 140 0.45 6.80 4.73
C ARG A 140 1.92 6.41 4.65
N TYR A 141 2.36 5.86 3.53
CA TYR A 141 3.75 5.46 3.35
C TYR A 141 4.25 5.72 1.93
N ASP A 142 5.54 5.93 1.82
CA ASP A 142 6.26 6.08 0.58
C ASP A 142 7.26 4.94 0.40
N LEU A 143 7.45 4.51 -0.84
CA LEU A 143 8.53 3.64 -1.22
C LEU A 143 9.65 4.47 -1.81
N VAL A 144 10.83 4.29 -1.27
CA VAL A 144 12.03 4.98 -1.73
C VAL A 144 12.84 4.02 -2.57
N PHE A 145 12.92 4.31 -3.86
CA PHE A 145 13.77 3.58 -4.79
C PHE A 145 15.12 4.30 -4.88
N MET A 146 16.18 3.56 -4.69
CA MET A 146 17.56 4.04 -4.80
C MET A 146 18.27 3.14 -5.79
N LYS A 147 18.83 3.72 -6.84
CA LYS A 147 19.61 3.02 -7.85
C LYS A 147 20.89 2.45 -7.23
N LEU A 148 21.20 1.22 -7.56
CA LEU A 148 22.51 0.61 -7.29
C LEU A 148 23.47 0.92 -8.45
N GLU A 149 24.77 0.72 -8.25
CA GLU A 149 25.81 1.05 -9.25
C GLU A 149 25.52 0.51 -10.66
N ASN A 150 24.95 -0.69 -10.77
CA ASN A 150 24.60 -1.32 -12.05
C ASN A 150 23.09 -1.32 -12.35
N GLY A 151 22.29 -0.53 -11.62
CA GLY A 151 20.84 -0.46 -11.81
C GLY A 151 20.46 0.44 -13.00
N PRO A 152 19.27 0.24 -13.57
CA PRO A 152 18.72 1.12 -14.60
C PRO A 152 18.45 2.51 -14.04
N MET A 153 18.37 3.50 -14.92
CA MET A 153 17.99 4.87 -14.54
C MET A 153 16.50 4.93 -14.21
N LEU A 154 16.13 5.85 -13.33
CA LEU A 154 14.74 6.15 -13.02
C LEU A 154 14.33 7.43 -13.75
N ILE A 155 13.32 7.35 -14.59
CA ILE A 155 12.72 8.48 -15.30
C ILE A 155 11.50 8.89 -14.50
N HIS A 156 11.54 10.06 -13.89
CA HIS A 156 10.47 10.58 -13.02
C HIS A 156 9.80 11.78 -13.65
N SER A 157 8.48 11.87 -13.52
CA SER A 157 7.70 13.02 -14.01
C SER A 157 7.76 14.19 -13.03
N THR A 158 8.05 15.37 -13.53
CA THR A 158 8.06 16.64 -12.77
C THR A 158 6.66 17.25 -12.61
N LYS A 159 5.65 16.70 -13.31
CA LYS A 159 4.27 17.21 -13.33
C LYS A 159 3.43 16.84 -12.11
N GLY A 160 4.00 16.19 -11.09
CA GLY A 160 3.32 15.85 -9.85
C GLY A 160 2.39 14.63 -9.92
N ASP A 161 2.31 13.95 -11.05
CA ASP A 161 1.54 12.72 -11.24
C ASP A 161 2.23 11.46 -10.65
N GLN A 162 3.43 11.64 -10.08
CA GLN A 162 4.27 10.59 -9.49
C GLN A 162 4.60 9.44 -10.46
N ALA A 163 4.52 9.69 -11.77
CA ALA A 163 4.86 8.71 -12.77
C ALA A 163 6.36 8.40 -12.75
N CYS A 164 6.69 7.12 -12.83
CA CYS A 164 8.07 6.66 -12.80
C CYS A 164 8.30 5.47 -13.73
N TRP A 165 9.26 5.61 -14.62
CA TRP A 165 9.55 4.68 -15.70
C TRP A 165 11.01 4.21 -15.66
N LEU A 166 11.26 3.04 -16.24
CA LEU A 166 12.60 2.46 -16.39
C LEU A 166 13.16 2.66 -17.79
N THR A 167 12.30 2.93 -18.78
CA THR A 167 12.68 3.11 -20.17
C THR A 167 11.97 4.33 -20.76
N GLU A 168 12.62 5.00 -21.71
CA GLU A 168 12.03 6.12 -22.44
C GLU A 168 10.78 5.71 -23.22
N ALA A 169 10.76 4.48 -23.75
CA ALA A 169 9.61 3.95 -24.47
C ALA A 169 8.36 3.85 -23.59
N GLU A 170 8.51 3.48 -22.29
CA GLU A 170 7.41 3.47 -21.34
C GLU A 170 6.93 4.89 -21.02
N ALA A 171 7.85 5.84 -20.87
CA ALA A 171 7.53 7.24 -20.63
C ALA A 171 6.77 7.87 -21.80
N LEU A 172 7.19 7.58 -23.05
CA LEU A 172 6.48 8.03 -24.26
C LEU A 172 5.12 7.36 -24.42
N ALA A 173 5.00 6.07 -24.10
CA ALA A 173 3.71 5.38 -24.14
C ALA A 173 2.70 5.95 -23.13
N TYR A 174 3.18 6.52 -22.01
CA TYR A 174 2.34 7.18 -21.03
C TYR A 174 1.84 8.53 -21.50
N LEU A 175 2.54 9.24 -22.40
CA LEU A 175 2.18 10.54 -22.94
C LEU A 175 0.70 10.65 -23.29
N TRP A 176 0.17 9.64 -23.99
CA TRP A 176 -1.24 9.59 -24.44
C TRP A 176 -2.28 9.43 -23.33
N LYS A 177 -1.85 9.09 -22.12
CA LYS A 177 -2.70 8.89 -20.95
C LYS A 177 -2.47 9.94 -19.87
N ALA A 178 -1.47 10.77 -20.08
CA ALA A 178 -1.07 11.77 -19.11
C ALA A 178 -2.15 12.87 -18.99
N PRO A 179 -2.53 13.27 -17.76
CA PRO A 179 -3.54 14.32 -17.56
C PRO A 179 -3.10 15.69 -18.10
N TRP A 180 -1.79 15.91 -18.13
CA TRP A 180 -1.19 17.15 -18.64
C TRP A 180 -0.98 17.17 -20.17
N PHE A 181 -1.34 16.09 -20.89
CA PHE A 181 -1.21 16.03 -22.34
C PHE A 181 -1.96 17.17 -23.04
N SER A 182 -3.17 17.48 -22.59
CA SER A 182 -4.00 18.56 -23.13
C SER A 182 -3.44 19.98 -22.88
N GLU A 183 -2.49 20.13 -21.95
CA GLU A 183 -1.78 21.39 -21.73
C GLU A 183 -0.75 21.66 -22.84
N LEU A 184 -0.18 20.60 -23.41
CA LEU A 184 0.89 20.67 -24.41
C LEU A 184 0.37 20.58 -25.84
N TYR A 185 -0.71 19.84 -26.06
CA TYR A 185 -1.25 19.57 -27.40
C TYR A 185 -2.77 19.72 -27.43
N THR A 186 -3.28 20.49 -28.38
CA THR A 186 -4.70 20.60 -28.66
C THR A 186 -5.07 19.63 -29.77
N ARG A 187 -6.11 18.83 -29.54
CA ARG A 187 -6.66 17.94 -30.55
C ARG A 187 -7.66 18.69 -31.43
N GLU A 188 -7.44 18.65 -32.73
CA GLU A 188 -8.38 19.17 -33.72
C GLU A 188 -8.75 18.10 -34.74
N GLU A 189 -9.95 18.19 -35.30
CA GLU A 189 -10.40 17.32 -36.38
C GLU A 189 -10.44 18.17 -37.65
N ILE A 190 -9.66 17.78 -38.67
CA ILE A 190 -9.64 18.45 -39.97
C ILE A 190 -10.39 17.59 -40.97
N GLU A 191 -11.15 18.24 -41.84
CA GLU A 191 -11.75 17.58 -42.99
C GLU A 191 -10.66 17.33 -44.06
N VAL A 192 -10.52 16.08 -44.46
CA VAL A 192 -9.61 15.64 -45.51
C VAL A 192 -10.44 15.13 -46.69
N GLU A 193 -9.92 15.23 -47.91
CA GLU A 193 -10.60 14.67 -49.04
C GLU A 193 -10.99 13.20 -48.79
N ALA A 194 -12.27 12.89 -49.01
CA ALA A 194 -12.77 11.52 -48.85
C ALA A 194 -11.97 10.54 -49.75
N PRO A 195 -11.76 9.32 -49.26
CA PRO A 195 -11.02 8.30 -50.07
C PRO A 195 -11.67 8.15 -51.45
N LYS A 196 -10.90 8.38 -52.50
CA LYS A 196 -11.36 8.22 -53.88
C LYS A 196 -11.50 6.72 -54.22
N GLY A 197 -12.70 6.30 -54.59
CA GLY A 197 -12.96 4.90 -54.95
C GLY A 197 -14.44 4.54 -54.85
N ASN A 198 -14.84 3.50 -55.55
CA ASN A 198 -16.20 2.93 -55.41
C ASN A 198 -16.14 1.79 -54.38
N PHE A 199 -16.60 2.05 -53.18
CA PHE A 199 -16.55 1.11 -52.08
C PHE A 199 -17.92 0.46 -51.87
N ASN A 200 -18.01 -0.85 -52.09
CA ASN A 200 -19.27 -1.60 -51.99
C ASN A 200 -19.41 -2.40 -50.67
N ALA A 201 -18.35 -2.42 -49.86
CA ALA A 201 -18.38 -3.18 -48.62
C ALA A 201 -17.27 -2.68 -47.64
N VAL A 202 -17.57 -2.66 -46.39
CA VAL A 202 -16.69 -2.23 -45.28
C VAL A 202 -16.52 -3.37 -44.27
N ALA A 203 -15.30 -3.59 -43.83
CA ALA A 203 -15.02 -4.53 -42.77
C ALA A 203 -15.32 -3.88 -41.41
N VAL A 204 -16.10 -4.60 -40.62
CA VAL A 204 -16.56 -4.16 -39.27
C VAL A 204 -16.13 -5.19 -38.23
N CYS A 205 -15.67 -4.72 -37.08
CA CYS A 205 -15.34 -5.58 -35.95
C CYS A 205 -16.65 -5.99 -35.24
N SER A 206 -16.96 -7.29 -35.22
CA SER A 206 -18.18 -7.83 -34.57
C SER A 206 -18.17 -7.70 -33.04
N LEU A 207 -17.05 -7.35 -32.42
CA LEU A 207 -16.90 -7.23 -30.96
C LEU A 207 -17.33 -5.87 -30.43
N GLY A 208 -17.04 -4.81 -31.17
CA GLY A 208 -17.32 -3.43 -30.74
C GLY A 208 -17.97 -2.56 -31.80
N GLY A 209 -18.28 -3.11 -32.98
CA GLY A 209 -18.93 -2.36 -34.07
C GLY A 209 -18.02 -1.34 -34.77
N GLU A 210 -16.69 -1.39 -34.52
CA GLU A 210 -15.76 -0.44 -35.14
C GLU A 210 -15.61 -0.68 -36.64
N LEU A 211 -15.70 0.41 -37.41
CA LEU A 211 -15.48 0.41 -38.85
C LEU A 211 -13.97 0.36 -39.16
N ILE A 212 -13.51 -0.63 -39.87
CA ILE A 212 -12.09 -0.80 -40.24
C ILE A 212 -11.82 -0.19 -41.61
N GLY A 213 -12.71 -0.44 -42.54
CA GLY A 213 -12.61 0.02 -43.93
C GLY A 213 -12.76 -1.09 -44.95
N PRO A 214 -12.87 -0.74 -46.24
CA PRO A 214 -12.92 -1.73 -47.32
C PRO A 214 -11.68 -2.60 -47.35
N VAL A 215 -11.83 -3.89 -47.59
CA VAL A 215 -10.71 -4.84 -47.67
C VAL A 215 -9.75 -4.51 -48.81
N THR A 216 -10.27 -3.87 -49.84
CA THR A 216 -9.52 -3.42 -51.02
C THR A 216 -8.79 -2.11 -50.84
N TRP A 217 -9.08 -1.38 -49.72
CA TRP A 217 -8.44 -0.11 -49.45
C TRP A 217 -6.99 -0.32 -49.00
N HIS A 218 -6.06 0.47 -49.51
CA HIS A 218 -4.63 0.34 -49.18
C HIS A 218 -4.32 0.50 -47.69
N GLY A 219 -5.13 1.30 -46.94
CA GLY A 219 -4.98 1.53 -45.50
C GLY A 219 -5.61 0.44 -44.62
N TYR A 220 -6.31 -0.56 -45.20
CA TYR A 220 -7.04 -1.58 -44.45
C TYR A 220 -6.17 -2.34 -43.45
N GLN A 221 -4.99 -2.81 -43.85
CA GLN A 221 -4.10 -3.55 -42.99
C GLN A 221 -3.57 -2.70 -41.82
N ALA A 222 -3.27 -1.44 -42.07
CA ALA A 222 -2.82 -0.50 -41.06
C ALA A 222 -3.94 -0.21 -40.04
N ALA A 223 -5.17 0.04 -40.52
CA ALA A 223 -6.34 0.29 -39.67
C ALA A 223 -6.66 -0.95 -38.82
N LEU A 224 -6.62 -2.14 -39.40
CA LEU A 224 -6.83 -3.41 -38.69
C LEU A 224 -5.80 -3.62 -37.58
N MET A 225 -4.52 -3.42 -37.87
CA MET A 225 -3.44 -3.58 -36.88
C MET A 225 -3.50 -2.51 -35.80
N ASN A 226 -3.87 -1.29 -36.12
CA ASN A 226 -4.06 -0.21 -35.15
C ASN A 226 -5.23 -0.53 -34.19
N LEU A 227 -6.37 -0.97 -34.74
CA LEU A 227 -7.51 -1.38 -33.92
C LEU A 227 -7.16 -2.55 -32.98
N TYR A 228 -6.46 -3.56 -33.51
CA TYR A 228 -5.97 -4.69 -32.72
C TYR A 228 -5.06 -4.25 -31.59
N ARG A 229 -4.03 -3.43 -31.86
CA ARG A 229 -3.07 -2.96 -30.84
C ARG A 229 -3.73 -2.11 -29.76
N ASN A 230 -4.66 -1.25 -30.16
CA ASN A 230 -5.27 -0.30 -29.24
C ASN A 230 -6.34 -0.92 -28.34
N LYS A 231 -7.18 -1.82 -28.88
CA LYS A 231 -8.35 -2.33 -28.14
C LYS A 231 -8.32 -3.84 -27.86
N TYR A 232 -7.73 -4.64 -28.76
CA TYR A 232 -7.86 -6.10 -28.76
C TYR A 232 -6.54 -6.86 -28.59
N SER A 233 -5.49 -6.22 -28.13
CA SER A 233 -4.17 -6.82 -27.91
C SER A 233 -4.13 -7.98 -26.91
N THR A 234 -5.21 -8.17 -26.14
CA THR A 234 -5.33 -9.25 -25.15
C THR A 234 -5.69 -10.60 -25.73
N MET A 235 -6.11 -10.66 -27.00
CA MET A 235 -6.45 -11.90 -27.70
C MET A 235 -5.45 -12.19 -28.84
N PRO A 236 -5.27 -13.45 -29.27
CA PRO A 236 -4.46 -13.77 -30.43
C PRO A 236 -4.98 -13.08 -31.68
N LEU A 237 -4.06 -12.63 -32.56
CA LEU A 237 -4.41 -11.89 -33.77
C LEU A 237 -5.33 -12.70 -34.71
N ASP A 238 -5.13 -14.02 -34.82
CA ASP A 238 -5.94 -14.88 -35.67
C ASP A 238 -7.39 -14.98 -35.17
N VAL A 239 -7.58 -15.00 -33.84
CA VAL A 239 -8.92 -14.99 -33.23
C VAL A 239 -9.60 -13.65 -33.49
N PHE A 240 -8.85 -12.55 -33.43
CA PHE A 240 -9.37 -11.21 -33.74
C PHE A 240 -9.78 -11.11 -35.21
N LYS A 241 -8.95 -11.56 -36.15
CA LYS A 241 -9.29 -11.58 -37.59
C LYS A 241 -10.57 -12.36 -37.91
N ASN A 242 -10.84 -13.45 -37.19
CA ASN A 242 -12.07 -14.24 -37.35
C ASN A 242 -13.32 -13.52 -36.80
N ARG A 243 -13.17 -12.40 -36.10
CA ARG A 243 -14.26 -11.56 -35.57
C ARG A 243 -14.56 -10.37 -36.49
N ILE A 244 -13.94 -10.31 -37.66
CA ILE A 244 -14.19 -9.25 -38.63
C ILE A 244 -15.24 -9.77 -39.61
N SER A 245 -16.35 -9.06 -39.72
CA SER A 245 -17.40 -9.28 -40.71
C SER A 245 -17.33 -8.19 -41.78
N VAL A 246 -17.75 -8.52 -42.97
CA VAL A 246 -17.83 -7.57 -44.09
C VAL A 246 -19.29 -7.19 -44.25
N ASP A 247 -19.60 -5.92 -44.02
CA ASP A 247 -20.91 -5.35 -44.22
C ASP A 247 -21.00 -4.60 -45.55
N LYS A 248 -22.12 -4.80 -46.24
CA LYS A 248 -22.39 -4.24 -47.60
C LYS A 248 -23.50 -3.20 -47.57
N THR A 249 -23.98 -2.79 -46.38
CA THR A 249 -25.01 -1.76 -46.27
C THR A 249 -24.49 -0.41 -46.70
N GLU A 250 -25.26 0.33 -47.47
CA GLU A 250 -24.88 1.67 -47.94
C GLU A 250 -24.65 2.61 -46.74
N GLU A 251 -25.37 2.41 -45.64
CA GLU A 251 -25.22 3.20 -44.40
C GLU A 251 -23.84 3.01 -43.75
N THR A 252 -23.34 1.78 -43.68
CA THR A 252 -22.00 1.50 -43.11
C THR A 252 -20.89 2.02 -43.99
N VAL A 253 -21.07 1.94 -45.31
CA VAL A 253 -20.12 2.51 -46.29
C VAL A 253 -20.10 4.05 -46.16
N ALA A 254 -21.26 4.70 -46.10
CA ALA A 254 -21.34 6.14 -45.95
C ALA A 254 -20.74 6.60 -44.61
N ALA A 255 -21.04 5.90 -43.50
CA ALA A 255 -20.48 6.17 -42.20
C ALA A 255 -18.94 6.04 -42.18
N TRP A 256 -18.40 5.02 -42.88
CA TRP A 256 -16.95 4.86 -42.99
C TRP A 256 -16.32 5.99 -43.82
N VAL A 257 -16.91 6.36 -44.96
CA VAL A 257 -16.43 7.45 -45.83
C VAL A 257 -16.44 8.77 -45.02
N GLN A 258 -17.49 9.02 -44.29
CA GLN A 258 -17.56 10.19 -43.40
C GLN A 258 -16.50 10.15 -42.30
N ALA A 259 -16.31 9.01 -41.65
CA ALA A 259 -15.26 8.84 -40.64
C ALA A 259 -13.84 8.98 -41.24
N ALA A 260 -13.64 8.51 -42.48
CA ALA A 260 -12.36 8.62 -43.20
C ALA A 260 -12.11 10.01 -43.79
N SER A 261 -13.13 10.86 -43.94
CA SER A 261 -12.99 12.27 -44.33
C SER A 261 -12.60 13.20 -43.18
N HIS A 262 -12.57 12.68 -41.93
CA HIS A 262 -12.10 13.42 -40.77
C HIS A 262 -10.79 12.81 -40.27
N LYS A 263 -9.74 13.63 -40.15
CA LYS A 263 -8.45 13.23 -39.61
C LYS A 263 -8.21 14.00 -38.31
N THR A 264 -7.90 13.26 -37.25
CA THR A 264 -7.46 13.89 -36.01
C THR A 264 -6.02 14.36 -36.16
N VAL A 265 -5.78 15.63 -35.88
CA VAL A 265 -4.45 16.23 -35.83
C VAL A 265 -4.22 16.88 -34.48
N TRP A 266 -2.97 17.07 -34.15
CA TRP A 266 -2.57 17.70 -32.91
C TRP A 266 -1.77 18.97 -33.21
N LYS A 267 -2.09 20.03 -32.48
CA LYS A 267 -1.36 21.31 -32.55
C LYS A 267 -0.64 21.54 -31.24
N PRO A 268 0.68 21.83 -31.26
CA PRO A 268 1.40 22.19 -30.06
C PRO A 268 0.90 23.55 -29.52
N THR A 269 0.71 23.63 -28.20
CA THR A 269 0.22 24.88 -27.54
C THR A 269 1.35 25.88 -27.30
N ARG A 270 2.62 25.51 -27.55
CA ARG A 270 3.78 26.39 -27.32
C ARG A 270 3.79 27.61 -28.25
N GLU A 271 4.31 28.73 -27.76
CA GLU A 271 4.50 29.93 -28.57
C GLU A 271 5.43 29.66 -29.77
N GLY A 272 5.05 30.17 -30.94
CA GLY A 272 5.80 30.00 -32.19
C GLY A 272 5.57 28.66 -32.94
N ALA A 273 4.75 27.78 -32.45
CA ALA A 273 4.42 26.51 -33.11
C ALA A 273 2.93 26.39 -33.50
N ALA A 274 2.18 27.48 -33.45
CA ALA A 274 0.73 27.50 -33.73
C ALA A 274 0.37 26.97 -35.14
N ASP A 275 1.29 27.15 -36.13
CA ASP A 275 1.10 26.67 -37.50
C ASP A 275 1.59 25.22 -37.73
N THR A 276 2.18 24.61 -36.72
CA THR A 276 2.68 23.24 -36.85
C THR A 276 1.54 22.25 -36.63
N VAL A 277 1.19 21.50 -37.67
CA VAL A 277 0.16 20.47 -37.61
C VAL A 277 0.85 19.12 -37.56
N LEU A 278 0.60 18.35 -36.48
CA LEU A 278 1.11 16.99 -36.28
C LEU A 278 0.02 16.00 -36.66
N GLU A 279 0.23 15.32 -37.78
CA GLU A 279 -0.79 14.45 -38.36
C GLU A 279 -0.83 13.05 -37.80
N ASP A 280 0.29 12.58 -37.26
CA ASP A 280 0.47 11.21 -36.77
C ASP A 280 0.95 11.18 -35.32
N ALA A 281 0.62 10.08 -34.63
CA ALA A 281 1.08 9.84 -33.27
C ALA A 281 2.62 9.90 -33.14
N ARG A 282 3.34 9.40 -34.16
CA ARG A 282 4.81 9.46 -34.19
C ARG A 282 5.35 10.87 -34.29
N ALA A 283 4.67 11.75 -35.03
CA ALA A 283 5.04 13.15 -35.14
C ALA A 283 4.88 13.85 -33.79
N VAL A 284 3.81 13.53 -33.03
CA VAL A 284 3.59 14.06 -31.69
C VAL A 284 4.67 13.54 -30.71
N GLU A 285 4.99 12.26 -30.75
CA GLU A 285 6.04 11.68 -29.91
C GLU A 285 7.41 12.29 -30.20
N ALA A 286 7.74 12.50 -31.49
CA ALA A 286 8.99 13.14 -31.90
C ALA A 286 9.05 14.61 -31.47
N ASP A 287 7.97 15.38 -31.64
CA ASP A 287 7.88 16.76 -31.18
C ASP A 287 7.98 16.85 -29.65
N PHE A 288 7.32 15.93 -28.93
CA PHE A 288 7.43 15.85 -27.49
C PHE A 288 8.87 15.56 -27.02
N GLN A 289 9.55 14.59 -27.65
CA GLN A 289 10.94 14.28 -27.33
C GLN A 289 11.86 15.49 -27.54
N ALA A 290 11.67 16.22 -28.64
CA ALA A 290 12.53 17.34 -28.99
C ALA A 290 12.32 18.57 -28.08
N ASN A 291 11.08 18.83 -27.66
CA ASN A 291 10.73 20.12 -27.08
C ASN A 291 10.24 20.07 -25.63
N HIS A 292 9.68 18.96 -25.18
CA HIS A 292 9.02 18.84 -23.87
C HIS A 292 9.62 17.79 -22.96
N TYR A 293 10.30 16.79 -23.50
CA TYR A 293 10.79 15.65 -22.72
C TYR A 293 11.65 16.07 -21.53
N ALA A 294 12.64 16.94 -21.75
CA ALA A 294 13.55 17.40 -20.71
C ALA A 294 12.89 18.31 -19.64
N SER A 295 11.74 18.92 -19.97
CA SER A 295 10.98 19.75 -19.01
C SER A 295 9.98 18.95 -18.18
N VAL A 296 9.50 17.82 -18.73
CA VAL A 296 8.48 16.96 -18.10
C VAL A 296 9.12 15.79 -17.35
N TYR A 297 10.20 15.24 -17.84
CA TYR A 297 10.88 14.11 -17.26
C TYR A 297 12.29 14.44 -16.83
N GLU A 298 12.66 13.96 -15.65
CA GLU A 298 14.01 14.02 -15.13
C GLU A 298 14.55 12.61 -14.87
N VAL A 299 15.83 12.44 -15.07
CA VAL A 299 16.54 11.19 -14.78
C VAL A 299 17.18 11.30 -13.41
N VAL A 300 16.77 10.43 -12.48
CA VAL A 300 17.15 10.52 -11.08
C VAL A 300 17.69 9.18 -10.57
N ASP A 301 18.60 9.23 -9.58
CA ASP A 301 19.10 8.04 -8.91
C ASP A 301 18.22 7.61 -7.73
N LYS A 302 17.33 8.51 -7.30
CA LYS A 302 16.45 8.28 -6.15
C LYS A 302 15.08 8.91 -6.40
N VAL A 303 14.02 8.11 -6.19
CA VAL A 303 12.63 8.56 -6.29
C VAL A 303 11.82 8.13 -5.08
N PHE A 304 10.82 8.94 -4.73
CA PHE A 304 9.82 8.64 -3.72
C PHE A 304 8.49 8.39 -4.43
N ILE A 305 7.92 7.22 -4.22
CA ILE A 305 6.64 6.82 -4.80
C ILE A 305 5.67 6.54 -3.66
N ASN A 306 4.57 7.29 -3.60
CA ASN A 306 3.56 7.04 -2.60
C ASN A 306 2.88 5.68 -2.82
N GLY A 307 2.57 4.95 -1.75
CA GLY A 307 1.93 3.65 -1.83
C GLY A 307 0.54 3.66 -2.50
N SER A 308 -0.12 4.83 -2.60
CA SER A 308 -1.39 5.03 -3.29
C SER A 308 -1.26 5.25 -4.80
N THR A 309 -0.04 5.48 -5.30
CA THR A 309 0.22 5.75 -6.73
C THR A 309 -0.36 4.63 -7.60
N PRO A 310 -1.16 4.96 -8.62
CA PRO A 310 -1.75 3.98 -9.51
C PRO A 310 -0.68 3.19 -10.28
N ARG A 311 -0.89 1.89 -10.45
CA ARG A 311 0.05 1.05 -11.21
C ARG A 311 0.20 1.47 -12.67
N ALA A 312 -0.79 2.15 -13.22
CA ALA A 312 -0.80 2.59 -14.61
C ALA A 312 0.23 3.68 -14.93
N VAL A 313 0.68 4.42 -13.91
CA VAL A 313 1.69 5.48 -14.04
C VAL A 313 3.09 5.02 -13.63
N LEU A 314 3.27 3.72 -13.41
CA LEU A 314 4.53 3.12 -13.00
C LEU A 314 4.98 2.06 -14.00
N SER A 315 6.28 1.96 -14.22
CA SER A 315 6.86 0.80 -14.91
C SER A 315 6.42 -0.51 -14.26
N PRO A 316 6.12 -1.58 -15.03
CA PRO A 316 5.66 -2.86 -14.48
C PRO A 316 6.56 -3.43 -13.40
N GLY A 317 7.89 -3.31 -13.54
CA GLY A 317 8.87 -3.77 -12.56
C GLY A 317 8.84 -2.96 -11.26
N ILE A 318 8.64 -1.63 -11.33
CA ILE A 318 8.47 -0.76 -10.17
C ILE A 318 7.14 -1.08 -9.46
N ALA A 319 6.06 -1.21 -10.21
CA ALA A 319 4.74 -1.56 -9.67
C ALA A 319 4.74 -2.92 -8.95
N ALA A 320 5.53 -3.89 -9.43
CA ALA A 320 5.73 -5.17 -8.77
C ALA A 320 6.44 -5.01 -7.42
N HIS A 321 7.51 -4.20 -7.34
CA HIS A 321 8.17 -3.87 -6.07
C HIS A 321 7.21 -3.24 -5.06
N VAL A 322 6.42 -2.24 -5.49
CA VAL A 322 5.41 -1.58 -4.64
C VAL A 322 4.45 -2.61 -4.07
N ALA A 323 3.95 -3.52 -4.90
CA ALA A 323 3.01 -4.55 -4.45
C ALA A 323 3.64 -5.55 -3.47
N ILE A 324 4.81 -6.10 -3.81
CA ILE A 324 5.49 -7.13 -3.02
C ILE A 324 5.93 -6.57 -1.66
N LEU A 325 6.56 -5.39 -1.64
CA LEU A 325 7.08 -4.81 -0.40
C LEU A 325 5.94 -4.34 0.52
N SER A 326 4.87 -3.76 -0.04
CA SER A 326 3.68 -3.38 0.72
C SER A 326 3.00 -4.59 1.35
N ASP A 327 2.81 -5.68 0.60
CA ASP A 327 2.23 -6.93 1.11
C ASP A 327 3.11 -7.57 2.19
N LYS A 328 4.42 -7.62 1.96
CA LYS A 328 5.38 -8.14 2.93
C LYS A 328 5.37 -7.35 4.23
N THR A 329 5.41 -6.02 4.15
CA THR A 329 5.41 -5.15 5.34
C THR A 329 4.05 -5.19 6.05
N ARG A 330 2.94 -5.33 5.33
CA ARG A 330 1.61 -5.50 5.95
C ARG A 330 1.52 -6.80 6.76
N ARG A 331 2.11 -7.90 6.27
CA ARG A 331 2.18 -9.17 7.01
C ARG A 331 3.15 -9.11 8.18
N PHE A 332 4.23 -8.35 8.04
CA PHE A 332 5.31 -8.22 9.03
C PHE A 332 5.58 -6.74 9.36
N PRO A 333 4.68 -6.07 10.11
CA PRO A 333 4.80 -4.63 10.40
C PRO A 333 6.07 -4.26 11.16
N GLN A 334 6.68 -5.21 11.86
CA GLN A 334 7.97 -5.01 12.55
C GLN A 334 9.09 -4.57 11.60
N MET A 335 9.00 -4.87 10.30
CA MET A 335 9.98 -4.40 9.31
C MET A 335 10.00 -2.87 9.17
N LEU A 336 8.93 -2.19 9.54
CA LEU A 336 8.80 -0.74 9.47
C LEU A 336 9.41 -0.03 10.70
N ILE A 337 9.61 -0.74 11.83
CA ILE A 337 10.06 -0.14 13.09
C ILE A 337 11.36 0.67 12.94
N PRO A 338 12.42 0.21 12.25
CA PRO A 338 13.63 1.01 12.09
C PRO A 338 13.38 2.36 11.40
N ASN A 339 12.52 2.37 10.36
CA ASN A 339 12.18 3.60 9.64
C ASN A 339 11.26 4.51 10.45
N LEU A 340 10.34 3.94 11.26
CA LEU A 340 9.56 4.68 12.23
C LEU A 340 10.46 5.31 13.31
N CYS A 341 11.40 4.57 13.88
CA CYS A 341 12.36 5.10 14.84
C CYS A 341 13.10 6.32 14.25
N HIS A 342 13.62 6.17 13.04
CA HIS A 342 14.34 7.25 12.37
C HIS A 342 13.41 8.45 12.08
N GLY A 343 12.18 8.20 11.63
CA GLY A 343 11.18 9.22 11.36
C GLY A 343 10.78 9.98 12.63
N MET A 344 10.39 9.27 13.69
CA MET A 344 10.00 9.88 14.96
C MET A 344 11.14 10.65 15.62
N ALA A 345 12.39 10.17 15.52
CA ALA A 345 13.56 10.89 16.02
C ALA A 345 13.77 12.23 15.31
N ARG A 346 13.48 12.36 14.01
CA ARG A 346 13.51 13.64 13.28
C ARG A 346 12.48 14.65 13.79
N HIS A 347 11.36 14.16 14.30
CA HIS A 347 10.34 14.98 14.96
C HIS A 347 10.58 15.15 16.47
N HIS A 348 11.83 14.90 16.93
CA HIS A 348 12.26 15.04 18.32
C HIS A 348 11.47 14.19 19.32
N MET A 349 10.83 13.13 18.85
CA MET A 349 10.10 12.20 19.72
C MET A 349 11.06 11.18 20.32
N PRO A 350 11.07 11.01 21.64
CA PRO A 350 11.92 10.05 22.31
C PRO A 350 11.49 8.61 22.00
N ILE A 351 12.49 7.75 21.80
CA ILE A 351 12.28 6.32 21.56
C ILE A 351 13.02 5.57 22.65
N TYR A 352 12.35 4.59 23.23
CA TYR A 352 12.93 3.72 24.24
C TYR A 352 12.43 2.28 24.07
N LYS A 353 13.21 1.35 24.56
CA LYS A 353 12.87 -0.07 24.56
C LYS A 353 12.33 -0.46 25.92
N TRP A 354 11.17 -1.12 25.91
CA TRP A 354 10.53 -1.54 27.14
C TRP A 354 9.76 -2.86 26.92
N HIS A 355 9.89 -3.81 27.85
CA HIS A 355 9.32 -5.17 27.71
C HIS A 355 9.59 -5.82 26.33
N GLY A 356 10.79 -5.63 25.79
CA GLY A 356 11.17 -6.17 24.49
C GLY A 356 10.64 -5.42 23.28
N ASN A 357 9.73 -4.46 23.45
CA ASN A 357 9.13 -3.65 22.40
C ASN A 357 9.71 -2.23 22.37
N HIS A 358 9.64 -1.59 21.20
CA HIS A 358 9.98 -0.19 21.04
C HIS A 358 8.75 0.68 21.24
N PHE A 359 8.90 1.72 22.04
CA PHE A 359 7.89 2.72 22.34
C PHE A 359 8.37 4.11 21.96
N THR A 360 7.42 4.98 21.71
CA THR A 360 7.63 6.42 21.63
C THR A 360 6.64 7.12 22.55
N GLY A 361 7.03 8.20 23.17
CA GLY A 361 6.22 8.92 24.18
C GLY A 361 6.45 10.42 24.15
N PRO A 362 5.74 11.18 24.98
CA PRO A 362 5.82 12.64 25.01
C PRO A 362 7.18 13.16 25.51
N SER A 363 7.85 12.39 26.36
CA SER A 363 9.11 12.76 26.97
C SER A 363 10.05 11.57 27.11
N ARG A 364 11.34 11.85 27.31
CA ARG A 364 12.34 10.82 27.58
C ARG A 364 12.14 10.30 29.01
N VAL A 365 12.01 9.01 29.15
CA VAL A 365 11.90 8.35 30.45
C VAL A 365 13.15 8.59 31.29
N ARG A 366 12.98 9.01 32.53
CA ARG A 366 14.06 9.33 33.48
C ARG A 366 13.73 8.75 34.87
N ALA A 367 14.76 8.32 35.58
CA ALA A 367 14.62 8.02 36.98
C ALA A 367 14.53 9.35 37.77
N LEU A 368 13.70 9.35 38.81
CA LEU A 368 13.61 10.51 39.71
C LEU A 368 14.96 10.66 40.45
N PRO A 369 15.64 11.82 40.38
CA PRO A 369 16.83 12.08 41.18
C PRO A 369 16.50 12.03 42.68
N ALA A 370 17.43 11.46 43.47
CA ALA A 370 17.21 11.29 44.91
C ALA A 370 17.00 12.63 45.69
N ASP A 371 17.54 13.72 45.15
CA ASP A 371 17.49 15.06 45.77
C ASP A 371 16.27 15.87 45.33
N THR A 372 15.36 15.30 44.52
CA THR A 372 14.22 16.05 43.99
C THR A 372 13.10 16.09 45.04
N VAL A 373 12.77 17.29 45.51
CA VAL A 373 11.61 17.53 46.37
C VAL A 373 10.38 17.74 45.48
N LEU A 374 9.41 16.88 45.62
CA LEU A 374 8.11 16.96 44.93
C LEU A 374 7.03 17.37 45.93
N ALA A 375 5.95 17.99 45.44
CA ALA A 375 4.77 18.25 46.24
C ALA A 375 4.13 16.93 46.71
N ASP A 376 3.45 16.95 47.86
CA ASP A 376 2.88 15.75 48.52
C ASP A 376 1.99 14.93 47.60
N ARG A 377 1.16 15.58 46.77
CA ARG A 377 0.32 14.89 45.78
C ARG A 377 1.13 14.20 44.69
N MET A 378 2.18 14.84 44.19
CA MET A 378 3.07 14.26 43.19
C MET A 378 3.81 13.05 43.78
N MET A 379 4.25 13.14 45.02
CA MET A 379 4.85 12.02 45.75
C MET A 379 3.85 10.88 45.93
N ALA A 380 2.58 11.18 46.24
CA ALA A 380 1.52 10.17 46.33
C ALA A 380 1.31 9.44 45.01
N ILE A 381 1.27 10.15 43.85
CA ILE A 381 1.18 9.57 42.51
C ILE A 381 2.40 8.68 42.23
N MET A 382 3.60 9.16 42.57
CA MET A 382 4.85 8.41 42.32
C MET A 382 4.91 7.12 43.15
N ASN A 383 4.54 7.18 44.44
CA ASN A 383 4.51 6.02 45.33
C ASN A 383 3.46 5.01 44.85
N TRP A 384 2.26 5.50 44.52
CA TRP A 384 1.21 4.66 43.95
C TRP A 384 1.68 3.94 42.65
N ALA A 385 2.28 4.69 41.70
CA ALA A 385 2.80 4.14 40.45
C ALA A 385 3.91 3.10 40.67
N LYS A 386 4.74 3.27 41.70
CA LYS A 386 5.79 2.34 42.11
C LYS A 386 5.23 1.01 42.62
N GLU A 387 4.18 1.08 43.45
CA GLU A 387 3.53 -0.09 44.08
C GLU A 387 2.57 -0.79 43.12
N ASN A 388 1.85 -0.01 42.30
CA ASN A 388 0.77 -0.50 41.42
C ASN A 388 1.09 -0.39 39.93
N SER A 389 2.37 -0.52 39.59
CA SER A 389 2.83 -0.39 38.19
C SER A 389 2.06 -1.32 37.25
N GLY A 390 1.45 -0.77 36.19
CA GLY A 390 0.62 -1.50 35.22
C GLY A 390 -0.88 -1.44 35.48
N LYS A 391 -1.33 -0.84 36.60
CA LYS A 391 -2.77 -0.59 36.82
C LYS A 391 -3.22 0.67 36.04
N LYS A 392 -4.53 0.77 35.80
CA LYS A 392 -5.12 1.91 35.06
C LYS A 392 -5.08 3.19 35.89
N ALA A 393 -4.93 4.33 35.21
CA ALA A 393 -4.94 5.65 35.80
C ALA A 393 -6.26 5.98 36.52
N ASP A 394 -7.38 5.47 36.04
CA ASP A 394 -8.69 5.67 36.65
C ASP A 394 -8.74 5.09 38.08
N ILE A 395 -8.12 3.93 38.30
CA ILE A 395 -7.99 3.33 39.63
C ILE A 395 -7.11 4.19 40.53
N MET A 396 -5.99 4.71 40.00
CA MET A 396 -5.11 5.63 40.73
C MET A 396 -5.85 6.87 41.19
N PHE A 397 -6.61 7.49 40.28
CA PHE A 397 -7.35 8.71 40.65
C PHE A 397 -8.43 8.43 41.71
N ALA A 398 -9.16 7.31 41.59
CA ALA A 398 -10.17 6.92 42.56
C ALA A 398 -9.56 6.64 43.95
N GLU A 399 -8.43 5.94 44.02
CA GLU A 399 -7.75 5.64 45.29
C GLU A 399 -7.11 6.87 45.92
N LEU A 400 -6.50 7.77 45.15
CA LEU A 400 -5.82 8.96 45.69
C LEU A 400 -6.77 10.09 46.05
N SER A 401 -7.88 10.27 45.33
CA SER A 401 -8.87 11.29 45.60
C SER A 401 -9.95 10.83 46.61
N GLY A 402 -10.09 9.53 46.82
CA GLY A 402 -11.17 8.94 47.61
C GLY A 402 -12.55 8.99 46.92
N VAL A 403 -12.63 9.44 45.66
CA VAL A 403 -13.89 9.57 44.91
C VAL A 403 -13.82 8.70 43.67
N SER A 404 -14.73 7.75 43.54
CA SER A 404 -14.89 6.91 42.32
C SER A 404 -16.03 7.46 41.47
N ALA A 405 -15.86 7.37 40.14
CA ALA A 405 -16.92 7.72 39.19
C ALA A 405 -18.09 6.75 39.32
N GLY A 406 -19.26 7.24 39.69
CA GLY A 406 -20.51 6.48 39.72
C GLY A 406 -21.20 6.45 38.34
N GLU A 407 -22.37 5.81 38.30
CA GLU A 407 -23.18 5.75 37.07
C GLU A 407 -23.90 7.07 36.79
N ASP A 408 -24.21 7.85 37.82
CA ASP A 408 -24.93 9.12 37.73
C ASP A 408 -24.03 10.26 37.22
N GLU A 409 -24.62 11.18 36.46
CA GLU A 409 -23.94 12.34 35.90
C GLU A 409 -23.32 13.25 36.99
N ALA A 410 -24.05 13.44 38.08
CA ALA A 410 -23.57 14.23 39.23
C ALA A 410 -22.33 13.59 39.89
N SER A 411 -22.31 12.25 40.02
CA SER A 411 -21.18 11.52 40.58
C SER A 411 -19.96 11.57 39.63
N ARG A 412 -20.17 11.52 38.31
CA ARG A 412 -19.09 11.68 37.32
C ARG A 412 -18.48 13.06 37.35
N GLN A 413 -19.33 14.11 37.48
CA GLN A 413 -18.84 15.48 37.58
C GLN A 413 -18.05 15.69 38.87
N ALA A 414 -18.55 15.22 40.03
CA ALA A 414 -17.85 15.30 41.30
C ALA A 414 -16.50 14.55 41.26
N ALA A 415 -16.46 13.37 40.63
CA ALA A 415 -15.21 12.63 40.41
C ALA A 415 -14.24 13.40 39.50
N THR A 416 -14.74 14.01 38.41
CA THR A 416 -13.92 14.80 37.47
C THR A 416 -13.28 15.98 38.20
N ASP A 417 -14.03 16.70 39.02
CA ASP A 417 -13.56 17.85 39.79
C ASP A 417 -12.53 17.44 40.87
N ALA A 418 -12.77 16.31 41.54
CA ALA A 418 -11.84 15.75 42.51
C ALA A 418 -10.54 15.22 41.87
N HIS A 419 -10.61 14.69 40.68
CA HIS A 419 -9.45 14.16 39.94
C HIS A 419 -8.62 15.26 39.26
N ALA A 420 -9.20 16.40 38.91
CA ALA A 420 -8.55 17.48 38.15
C ALA A 420 -7.15 17.88 38.68
N PRO A 421 -6.93 18.09 39.97
CA PRO A 421 -5.61 18.44 40.50
C PRO A 421 -4.59 17.31 40.36
N TYR A 422 -5.01 16.05 40.47
CA TYR A 422 -4.14 14.88 40.25
C TYR A 422 -3.79 14.68 38.76
N VAL A 423 -4.73 14.98 37.89
CA VAL A 423 -4.49 14.93 36.43
C VAL A 423 -3.43 15.97 36.04
N ALA A 424 -3.50 17.20 36.58
CA ALA A 424 -2.51 18.22 36.28
C ALA A 424 -1.11 17.82 36.77
N ASP A 425 -1.00 17.30 38.01
CA ASP A 425 0.26 16.81 38.55
C ASP A 425 0.81 15.59 37.79
N MET A 426 -0.06 14.69 37.35
CA MET A 426 0.31 13.54 36.53
C MET A 426 0.85 13.98 35.17
N ILE A 427 0.21 14.96 34.50
CA ILE A 427 0.68 15.50 33.22
C ILE A 427 2.09 16.06 33.39
N TRP A 428 2.36 16.81 34.45
CA TRP A 428 3.69 17.31 34.71
C TRP A 428 4.72 16.18 34.90
N LEU A 429 4.39 15.13 35.65
CA LEU A 429 5.25 13.98 35.87
C LEU A 429 5.53 13.22 34.53
N LEU A 430 4.55 13.12 33.62
CA LEU A 430 4.68 12.58 32.29
C LEU A 430 5.62 13.44 31.43
N GLU A 431 5.49 14.76 31.47
CA GLU A 431 6.35 15.70 30.74
C GLU A 431 7.79 15.65 31.22
N GLN A 432 8.01 15.44 32.51
CA GLN A 432 9.35 15.23 33.07
C GLN A 432 9.88 13.82 32.81
N GLY A 433 9.01 12.86 32.43
CA GLY A 433 9.38 11.46 32.13
C GLY A 433 9.57 10.59 33.36
N TYR A 434 9.06 11.00 34.54
CA TYR A 434 9.15 10.22 35.78
C TYR A 434 8.13 9.09 35.87
N ILE A 435 7.06 9.18 35.14
CA ILE A 435 6.06 8.13 34.94
C ILE A 435 5.76 7.97 33.44
N VAL A 436 5.22 6.83 33.05
CA VAL A 436 4.79 6.54 31.69
C VAL A 436 3.34 6.06 31.72
N VAL A 437 2.50 6.60 30.86
CA VAL A 437 1.14 6.11 30.63
C VAL A 437 1.08 5.53 29.21
N THR A 438 0.64 4.28 29.11
CA THR A 438 0.51 3.57 27.85
C THR A 438 -0.85 3.81 27.19
N SER A 439 -1.03 3.37 25.94
CA SER A 439 -2.26 3.52 25.17
C SER A 439 -3.51 2.95 25.84
N ASP A 440 -3.34 1.93 26.68
CA ASP A 440 -4.39 1.27 27.45
C ASP A 440 -4.71 1.96 28.79
N ASN A 441 -4.19 3.19 29.00
CA ASN A 441 -4.32 4.01 30.19
C ASN A 441 -3.64 3.41 31.45
N ALA A 442 -2.71 2.46 31.26
CA ALA A 442 -1.95 1.89 32.37
C ALA A 442 -0.78 2.80 32.76
N VAL A 443 -0.64 3.05 34.07
CA VAL A 443 0.44 3.86 34.64
C VAL A 443 1.61 2.97 35.01
N TRP A 444 2.80 3.39 34.59
CA TRP A 444 4.02 2.64 34.82
C TRP A 444 5.08 3.51 35.46
N PHE A 445 5.75 2.90 36.42
CA PHE A 445 6.91 3.51 37.07
C PHE A 445 8.19 3.00 36.38
N PRO A 446 9.04 3.88 35.84
CA PRO A 446 10.29 3.48 35.23
C PRO A 446 11.28 2.98 36.29
N LYS A 447 11.44 1.67 36.37
CA LYS A 447 12.55 1.07 37.14
C LYS A 447 13.83 1.29 36.35
N GLY A 448 14.98 1.40 37.01
CA GLY A 448 16.28 1.82 36.48
C GLY A 448 16.78 1.15 35.16
N ASP A 449 16.12 0.08 34.71
CA ASP A 449 16.40 -0.59 33.43
C ASP A 449 15.94 0.19 32.19
N LEU A 450 15.21 1.30 32.37
CA LEU A 450 14.74 2.21 31.30
C LEU A 450 15.69 3.41 31.07
N ALA A 451 16.79 3.49 31.83
CA ALA A 451 17.85 4.42 31.48
C ALA A 451 18.31 4.09 30.06
N PRO A 452 18.34 5.05 29.11
CA PRO A 452 18.88 4.77 27.78
C PRO A 452 20.30 4.28 27.96
N GLU A 453 20.58 3.05 27.49
CA GLU A 453 21.96 2.64 27.33
C GLU A 453 22.64 3.80 26.59
N PRO A 454 23.76 4.35 27.11
CA PRO A 454 24.48 5.38 26.41
C PRO A 454 24.76 4.79 25.03
N VAL A 455 24.40 5.53 23.98
CA VAL A 455 24.69 5.15 22.59
C VAL A 455 26.21 5.01 22.53
N THR A 456 26.70 3.82 22.80
CA THR A 456 28.10 3.48 22.61
C THR A 456 28.31 3.62 21.12
N LYS A 457 29.07 4.66 20.74
CA LYS A 457 29.58 4.82 19.38
C LYS A 457 30.01 3.44 18.91
N PRO A 458 29.60 2.96 17.73
CA PRO A 458 29.98 1.64 17.28
C PRO A 458 31.49 1.52 17.39
N GLN A 459 31.96 0.69 18.32
CA GLN A 459 33.38 0.38 18.39
C GLN A 459 33.78 -0.21 17.05
N PRO A 460 34.84 0.27 16.43
CA PRO A 460 35.34 -0.32 15.19
C PRO A 460 35.55 -1.81 15.47
N ARG A 461 34.87 -2.65 14.71
CA ARG A 461 34.95 -4.12 14.81
C ARG A 461 36.44 -4.46 14.74
N LYS A 462 37.06 -4.86 15.86
CA LYS A 462 38.40 -5.43 15.89
C LYS A 462 38.40 -6.56 14.88
N GLY A 463 39.18 -6.39 13.82
CA GLY A 463 39.29 -7.34 12.74
C GLY A 463 39.57 -8.72 13.29
N GLY A 464 38.63 -9.64 13.00
CA GLY A 464 38.78 -11.05 13.37
C GLY A 464 40.07 -11.58 12.74
N ASN A 465 40.96 -12.02 13.59
CA ASN A 465 42.23 -12.62 13.26
C ASN A 465 41.99 -13.84 12.34
N LYS A 466 42.10 -13.63 11.03
CA LYS A 466 42.10 -14.73 10.06
C LYS A 466 43.38 -15.54 10.34
N LYS A 467 43.22 -16.65 11.08
CA LYS A 467 44.25 -17.69 11.13
C LYS A 467 44.62 -18.06 9.69
N GLY A 468 45.84 -17.67 9.32
CA GLY A 468 46.42 -17.97 8.02
C GLY A 468 46.40 -19.48 7.75
N LYS A 469 45.70 -19.90 6.70
CA LYS A 469 45.94 -21.19 6.08
C LYS A 469 47.31 -21.10 5.43
N LYS A 470 48.27 -21.88 5.97
CA LYS A 470 49.58 -22.14 5.38
C LYS A 470 49.37 -22.59 3.92
N ALA A 471 49.98 -21.85 3.01
CA ALA A 471 50.11 -22.27 1.63
C ALA A 471 51.01 -23.50 1.54
N PRO A 472 50.71 -24.50 0.68
CA PRO A 472 51.61 -25.63 0.44
C PRO A 472 52.86 -25.14 -0.31
N ALA A 473 54.04 -25.63 0.13
CA ALA A 473 55.34 -25.32 -0.46
C ALA A 473 55.41 -25.75 -1.94
N PRO A 474 56.17 -24.99 -2.78
CA PRO A 474 56.35 -25.36 -4.19
C PRO A 474 57.24 -26.60 -4.30
N LYS A 475 56.79 -27.57 -5.12
CA LYS A 475 57.56 -28.76 -5.51
C LYS A 475 58.71 -28.29 -6.37
N LYS A 476 59.95 -28.74 -5.99
CA LYS A 476 61.17 -28.58 -6.78
C LYS A 476 60.99 -29.36 -8.07
N ASP A 477 61.21 -28.68 -9.18
CA ASP A 477 61.37 -29.29 -10.51
C ASP A 477 62.71 -30.07 -10.55
N GLU A 478 62.59 -31.36 -10.81
CA GLU A 478 63.74 -32.20 -11.20
C GLU A 478 64.07 -31.94 -12.67
N GLN A 479 65.27 -31.52 -12.92
CA GLN A 479 65.85 -31.45 -14.25
C GLN A 479 66.11 -32.85 -14.77
N PRO A 480 65.84 -33.15 -16.05
CA PRO A 480 66.31 -34.36 -16.67
C PRO A 480 67.77 -34.20 -17.07
N LYS A 481 68.62 -35.20 -16.69
CA LYS A 481 69.97 -35.39 -17.20
C LYS A 481 69.92 -36.10 -18.54
N ALA A 482 70.79 -35.56 -19.40
CA ALA A 482 71.41 -36.11 -20.63
C ALA A 482 70.55 -36.80 -21.65
#